data_b0def26ce51e283dbd0e5beb7aef03fb
#
_entry.id   b0def26ce51e283dbd0e5beb7aef03fb
#
_cell.length_a   1.000
_cell.length_b   1.000
_cell.length_c   1.000
_cell.angle_alpha   90.00
_cell.angle_beta   90.00
_cell.angle_gamma   90.00
#
_symmetry.space_group_name_H-M   'P 1'
#
loop_
_entity.id
_entity.type
_entity.pdbx_description
1 polymer ?
#
loop_
_entity_poly.entity_id
_entity_poly.type
_entity_poly.pdbx_seq_one_letter_code
_entity_poly.pdbx_strand_id
1 'polypeptide(L)'
;MTLLELLELLRKKWYLVLVFPLVFAGATAAYCWGFMTNNYTANVSLYVLTQTTNATDGSGRVTSSDTSASQQLANDLAKIAKTSTVMSSTASALGMSDLEGFDVGVTSDTTSRVITLTVTGKSPEGAASVANELADRTAKAAIDAMKLDAVNIIDRASVPTTPSGPNRIMYTAVALLAGLFIAIAIIVLQDMLD
;
A
#
# COMPACT_ATOMS: atom_id res chain seq x y z
N MET A 1 -10.06 15.72 41.43
CA MET A 1 -9.39 16.70 40.56
C MET A 1 -10.39 17.34 39.66
N THR A 2 -10.55 18.65 39.75
CA THR A 2 -11.39 19.40 38.83
C THR A 2 -10.61 19.80 37.58
N LEU A 3 -11.29 20.06 36.47
CA LEU A 3 -10.64 20.51 35.23
C LEU A 3 -9.80 21.79 35.42
N LEU A 4 -10.18 22.63 36.37
CA LEU A 4 -9.45 23.85 36.71
C LEU A 4 -8.12 23.55 37.42
N GLU A 5 -8.10 22.62 38.35
CA GLU A 5 -6.87 22.15 39.01
C GLU A 5 -5.87 21.57 38.02
N LEU A 6 -6.35 20.76 37.07
CA LEU A 6 -5.51 20.21 36.00
C LEU A 6 -4.87 21.34 35.14
N LEU A 7 -5.62 22.37 34.81
CA LEU A 7 -5.13 23.49 34.01
C LEU A 7 -4.08 24.32 34.76
N GLU A 8 -4.27 24.50 36.07
CA GLU A 8 -3.30 25.19 36.94
C GLU A 8 -1.99 24.40 37.09
N LEU A 9 -2.07 23.08 37.23
CA LEU A 9 -0.93 22.18 37.26
C LEU A 9 -0.14 22.18 35.94
N LEU A 10 -0.86 22.11 34.82
CA LEU A 10 -0.21 22.21 33.49
C LEU A 10 0.52 23.55 33.33
N ARG A 11 -0.09 24.63 33.80
CA ARG A 11 0.52 25.97 33.74
C ARG A 11 1.73 26.10 34.66
N LYS A 12 1.71 25.47 35.83
CA LYS A 12 2.82 25.48 36.79
C LYS A 12 4.03 24.68 36.29
N LYS A 13 3.75 23.55 35.59
CA LYS A 13 4.80 22.64 35.05
C LYS A 13 4.86 22.67 33.52
N TRP A 14 4.57 23.82 32.90
CA TRP A 14 4.47 23.98 31.44
C TRP A 14 5.69 23.49 30.67
N TYR A 15 6.90 23.58 31.30
CA TYR A 15 8.13 23.11 30.69
C TYR A 15 8.13 21.59 30.46
N LEU A 16 7.50 20.78 31.34
CA LEU A 16 7.36 19.34 31.15
C LEU A 16 6.43 19.01 29.99
N VAL A 17 5.34 19.77 29.87
CA VAL A 17 4.37 19.63 28.76
C VAL A 17 5.00 19.95 27.40
N LEU A 18 6.04 20.76 27.37
CA LEU A 18 6.72 21.17 26.14
C LEU A 18 7.94 20.29 25.83
N VAL A 19 8.74 19.95 26.84
CA VAL A 19 9.99 19.19 26.68
C VAL A 19 9.72 17.73 26.32
N PHE A 20 8.77 17.05 26.97
CA PHE A 20 8.49 15.64 26.70
C PHE A 20 8.05 15.38 25.26
N PRO A 21 7.04 16.07 24.69
CA PRO A 21 6.68 15.87 23.29
C PRO A 21 7.83 16.18 22.33
N LEU A 22 8.64 17.19 22.64
CA LEU A 22 9.75 17.60 21.79
C LEU A 22 10.89 16.56 21.79
N VAL A 23 11.18 15.96 22.94
CA VAL A 23 12.16 14.86 23.07
C VAL A 23 11.67 13.61 22.34
N PHE A 24 10.39 13.23 22.52
CA PHE A 24 9.81 12.08 21.84
C PHE A 24 9.76 12.28 20.31
N ALA A 25 9.34 13.46 19.85
CA ALA A 25 9.34 13.79 18.43
C ALA A 25 10.75 13.80 17.84
N GLY A 26 11.71 14.39 18.55
CA GLY A 26 13.13 14.44 18.12
C GLY A 26 13.78 13.07 18.06
N ALA A 27 13.56 12.22 19.07
CA ALA A 27 14.05 10.84 19.10
C ALA A 27 13.44 10.00 17.95
N THR A 28 12.13 10.13 17.73
CA THR A 28 11.43 9.43 16.64
C THR A 28 11.88 9.95 15.28
N ALA A 29 12.06 11.26 15.10
CA ALA A 29 12.59 11.82 13.89
C ALA A 29 14.00 11.28 13.60
N ALA A 30 14.90 11.32 14.56
CA ALA A 30 16.26 10.78 14.42
C ALA A 30 16.25 9.28 14.04
N TYR A 31 15.36 8.49 14.66
CA TYR A 31 15.19 7.09 14.32
C TYR A 31 14.65 6.89 12.88
N CYS A 32 13.62 7.64 12.50
CA CYS A 32 13.01 7.52 11.16
C CYS A 32 13.96 7.94 10.04
N TRP A 33 14.78 8.96 10.25
CA TRP A 33 15.76 9.39 9.24
C TRP A 33 17.02 8.55 9.23
N GLY A 34 17.45 7.98 10.36
CA GLY A 34 18.69 7.19 10.46
C GLY A 34 18.52 5.71 10.14
N PHE A 35 17.40 5.10 10.53
CA PHE A 35 17.23 3.65 10.48
C PHE A 35 16.17 3.16 9.50
N MET A 36 15.19 3.99 9.12
CA MET A 36 14.13 3.54 8.20
C MET A 36 14.58 3.68 6.74
N THR A 37 14.58 2.54 6.04
CA THR A 37 14.83 2.49 4.59
C THR A 37 13.63 3.01 3.81
N ASN A 38 13.89 3.69 2.70
CA ASN A 38 12.83 4.11 1.78
C ASN A 38 12.28 2.91 1.02
N ASN A 39 10.98 2.90 0.83
CA ASN A 39 10.29 1.97 -0.06
C ASN A 39 9.76 2.72 -1.28
N TYR A 40 9.78 2.06 -2.42
CA TYR A 40 9.32 2.59 -3.69
C TYR A 40 8.23 1.68 -4.23
N THR A 41 7.17 2.28 -4.74
CA THR A 41 6.01 1.56 -5.25
C THR A 41 5.88 1.79 -6.73
N ALA A 42 5.79 0.69 -7.47
CA ALA A 42 5.55 0.67 -8.90
C ALA A 42 4.18 0.04 -9.18
N ASN A 43 3.42 0.63 -10.08
CA ASN A 43 2.06 0.19 -10.42
C ASN A 43 1.98 -0.19 -11.89
N VAL A 44 1.27 -1.29 -12.17
CA VAL A 44 0.90 -1.72 -13.53
C VAL A 44 -0.61 -1.89 -13.59
N SER A 45 -1.23 -1.39 -14.64
CA SER A 45 -2.66 -1.54 -14.87
C SER A 45 -2.95 -2.53 -15.99
N LEU A 46 -3.79 -3.52 -15.69
CA LEU A 46 -4.23 -4.56 -16.60
C LEU A 46 -5.72 -4.39 -16.90
N TYR A 47 -6.12 -4.58 -18.14
CA TYR A 47 -7.51 -4.57 -18.56
C TYR A 47 -7.92 -5.94 -19.08
N VAL A 48 -9.01 -6.47 -18.56
CA VAL A 48 -9.53 -7.76 -18.96
C VAL A 48 -10.56 -7.58 -20.06
N LEU A 49 -10.29 -8.17 -21.22
CA LEU A 49 -11.21 -8.24 -22.35
C LEU A 49 -11.86 -9.62 -22.36
N THR A 50 -13.18 -9.65 -22.16
CA THR A 50 -13.99 -10.81 -22.44
C THR A 50 -14.76 -10.52 -23.72
N GLN A 51 -14.57 -11.32 -24.76
CA GLN A 51 -15.52 -11.29 -25.86
C GLN A 51 -16.82 -11.96 -25.41
N THR A 52 -17.83 -11.17 -25.19
CA THR A 52 -19.19 -11.70 -25.08
C THR A 52 -19.59 -12.16 -26.50
N THR A 53 -19.46 -13.45 -26.77
CA THR A 53 -19.89 -14.08 -28.04
C THR A 53 -21.42 -14.13 -28.15
N ASN A 54 -22.10 -13.03 -27.85
CA ASN A 54 -23.52 -12.85 -28.16
C ASN A 54 -23.70 -11.59 -29.02
N ALA A 55 -22.99 -11.57 -30.15
CA ALA A 55 -23.30 -10.66 -31.22
C ALA A 55 -24.46 -11.20 -32.03
N THR A 56 -25.67 -11.24 -31.48
CA THR A 56 -26.89 -11.50 -32.24
C THR A 56 -27.87 -10.33 -32.18
N ASP A 57 -27.57 -9.28 -31.41
CA ASP A 57 -28.37 -8.06 -31.47
C ASP A 57 -27.45 -6.83 -31.43
N GLY A 58 -27.50 -6.08 -32.55
CA GLY A 58 -26.67 -4.91 -32.83
C GLY A 58 -26.90 -3.68 -31.91
N SER A 59 -27.28 -3.86 -30.67
CA SER A 59 -27.36 -2.81 -29.66
C SER A 59 -26.26 -3.02 -28.61
N GLY A 60 -25.14 -2.35 -28.78
CA GLY A 60 -24.00 -2.36 -27.84
C GLY A 60 -24.34 -1.83 -26.44
N ARG A 61 -25.35 -2.39 -25.80
CA ARG A 61 -25.72 -2.09 -24.42
C ARG A 61 -24.94 -3.01 -23.50
N VAL A 62 -24.03 -2.43 -22.77
CA VAL A 62 -23.40 -3.09 -21.60
C VAL A 62 -24.51 -3.33 -20.57
N THR A 63 -24.82 -4.59 -20.29
CA THR A 63 -25.79 -4.95 -19.28
C THR A 63 -25.14 -5.03 -17.89
N SER A 64 -25.93 -4.89 -16.84
CA SER A 64 -25.45 -5.04 -15.46
C SER A 64 -24.85 -6.44 -15.18
N SER A 65 -25.28 -7.46 -15.92
CA SER A 65 -24.69 -8.81 -15.89
C SER A 65 -23.23 -8.81 -16.37
N ASP A 66 -22.93 -8.03 -17.41
CA ASP A 66 -21.56 -7.94 -17.97
C ASP A 66 -20.61 -7.25 -16.99
N THR A 67 -21.12 -6.30 -16.20
CA THR A 67 -20.34 -5.62 -15.17
C THR A 67 -19.98 -6.57 -14.01
N SER A 68 -20.95 -7.36 -13.55
CA SER A 68 -20.73 -8.34 -12.46
C SER A 68 -19.77 -9.46 -12.87
N ALA A 69 -19.91 -9.97 -14.11
CA ALA A 69 -19.00 -10.97 -14.67
C ALA A 69 -17.56 -10.42 -14.79
N SER A 70 -17.44 -9.18 -15.21
CA SER A 70 -16.13 -8.51 -15.31
C SER A 70 -15.46 -8.29 -13.96
N GLN A 71 -16.23 -8.00 -12.91
CA GLN A 71 -15.73 -7.92 -11.54
C GLN A 71 -15.23 -9.25 -11.02
N GLN A 72 -15.96 -10.34 -11.26
CA GLN A 72 -15.52 -11.68 -10.87
C GLN A 72 -14.20 -12.04 -11.56
N LEU A 73 -14.09 -11.78 -12.86
CA LEU A 73 -12.84 -11.97 -13.60
C LEU A 73 -11.68 -11.16 -13.04
N ALA A 74 -11.92 -9.89 -12.69
CA ALA A 74 -10.91 -9.05 -12.06
C ALA A 74 -10.44 -9.62 -10.72
N ASN A 75 -11.36 -10.11 -9.88
CA ASN A 75 -11.04 -10.75 -8.63
C ASN A 75 -10.28 -12.09 -8.81
N ASP A 76 -10.64 -12.86 -9.81
CA ASP A 76 -9.95 -14.12 -10.10
C ASP A 76 -8.55 -13.87 -10.66
N LEU A 77 -8.37 -12.85 -11.50
CA LEU A 77 -7.05 -12.42 -11.96
C LEU A 77 -6.17 -11.94 -10.81
N ALA A 78 -6.75 -11.22 -9.85
CA ALA A 78 -6.05 -10.79 -8.64
C ALA A 78 -5.56 -11.99 -7.80
N LYS A 79 -6.35 -13.06 -7.75
CA LYS A 79 -5.92 -14.32 -7.10
C LYS A 79 -4.82 -15.00 -7.88
N ILE A 80 -4.93 -15.08 -9.21
CA ILE A 80 -3.91 -15.67 -10.09
C ILE A 80 -2.57 -14.96 -9.92
N ALA A 81 -2.56 -13.63 -9.88
CA ALA A 81 -1.35 -12.84 -9.68
C ALA A 81 -0.60 -13.18 -8.38
N LYS A 82 -1.33 -13.59 -7.34
CA LYS A 82 -0.78 -13.96 -6.03
C LYS A 82 -0.46 -15.45 -5.89
N THR A 83 -0.64 -16.26 -6.94
CA THR A 83 -0.30 -17.69 -6.87
C THR A 83 1.20 -17.89 -6.80
N SER A 84 1.63 -18.91 -6.06
CA SER A 84 3.05 -19.27 -5.94
C SER A 84 3.69 -19.54 -7.31
N THR A 85 2.92 -20.09 -8.25
CA THR A 85 3.39 -20.37 -9.62
C THR A 85 3.74 -19.10 -10.38
N VAL A 86 2.88 -18.06 -10.31
CA VAL A 86 3.13 -16.78 -10.96
C VAL A 86 4.28 -16.05 -10.27
N MET A 87 4.30 -16.04 -8.93
CA MET A 87 5.37 -15.40 -8.15
C MET A 87 6.73 -16.04 -8.42
N SER A 88 6.83 -17.37 -8.40
CA SER A 88 8.09 -18.08 -8.68
C SER A 88 8.55 -17.93 -10.14
N SER A 89 7.60 -17.93 -11.09
CA SER A 89 7.94 -17.70 -12.51
C SER A 89 8.44 -16.28 -12.76
N THR A 90 7.89 -15.30 -12.05
CA THR A 90 8.35 -13.90 -12.09
C THR A 90 9.76 -13.78 -11.52
N ALA A 91 10.01 -14.37 -10.34
CA ALA A 91 11.33 -14.38 -9.73
C ALA A 91 12.37 -15.02 -10.66
N SER A 92 12.06 -16.20 -11.20
CA SER A 92 12.95 -16.94 -12.11
C SER A 92 13.27 -16.14 -13.39
N ALA A 93 12.29 -15.43 -13.95
CA ALA A 93 12.50 -14.61 -15.14
C ALA A 93 13.45 -13.44 -14.90
N LEU A 94 13.46 -12.93 -13.68
CA LEU A 94 14.35 -11.84 -13.26
C LEU A 94 15.68 -12.36 -12.68
N GLY A 95 15.91 -13.68 -12.69
CA GLY A 95 17.11 -14.29 -12.15
C GLY A 95 17.20 -14.24 -10.63
N MET A 96 16.06 -14.09 -9.95
CA MET A 96 15.95 -14.12 -8.50
C MET A 96 15.49 -15.49 -8.01
N SER A 97 15.90 -15.88 -6.80
CA SER A 97 15.44 -17.13 -6.16
C SER A 97 13.97 -17.04 -5.75
N ASP A 98 13.57 -15.86 -5.28
CA ASP A 98 12.23 -15.53 -4.84
C ASP A 98 11.98 -14.01 -4.93
N LEU A 99 10.79 -13.56 -4.57
CA LEU A 99 10.43 -12.16 -4.48
C LEU A 99 10.47 -11.64 -3.03
N GLU A 100 11.25 -12.28 -2.14
CA GLU A 100 11.47 -11.76 -0.79
C GLU A 100 12.05 -10.34 -0.84
N GLY A 101 11.41 -9.44 -0.10
CA GLY A 101 11.76 -8.02 -0.11
C GLY A 101 10.89 -7.17 -1.04
N PHE A 102 10.00 -7.78 -1.81
CA PHE A 102 8.95 -7.10 -2.56
C PHE A 102 7.58 -7.45 -1.99
N ASP A 103 6.79 -6.43 -1.66
CA ASP A 103 5.39 -6.59 -1.27
C ASP A 103 4.50 -6.41 -2.50
N VAL A 104 3.69 -7.44 -2.78
CA VAL A 104 2.82 -7.49 -3.96
C VAL A 104 1.37 -7.27 -3.53
N GLY A 105 0.85 -6.10 -3.84
CA GLY A 105 -0.55 -5.74 -3.74
C GLY A 105 -1.29 -5.94 -5.07
N VAL A 106 -2.53 -6.36 -4.99
CA VAL A 106 -3.42 -6.39 -6.16
C VAL A 106 -4.74 -5.77 -5.75
N THR A 107 -5.13 -4.73 -6.46
CA THR A 107 -6.42 -4.06 -6.29
C THR A 107 -7.22 -4.14 -7.57
N SER A 108 -8.48 -4.52 -7.44
CA SER A 108 -9.44 -4.45 -8.54
C SER A 108 -10.45 -3.35 -8.20
N ASP A 109 -10.70 -2.47 -9.14
CA ASP A 109 -11.75 -1.47 -9.00
C ASP A 109 -13.10 -2.16 -9.21
N THR A 110 -14.02 -1.96 -8.26
CA THR A 110 -15.35 -2.58 -8.31
C THR A 110 -16.24 -2.04 -9.42
N THR A 111 -15.87 -0.95 -10.05
CA THR A 111 -16.63 -0.28 -11.10
C THR A 111 -16.01 -0.41 -12.50
N SER A 112 -14.76 -0.88 -12.57
CA SER A 112 -14.02 -0.99 -13.83
C SER A 112 -13.46 -2.40 -14.04
N ARG A 113 -13.09 -2.69 -15.30
CA ARG A 113 -12.38 -3.94 -15.67
C ARG A 113 -10.88 -3.81 -15.52
N VAL A 114 -10.43 -2.82 -14.75
CA VAL A 114 -9.03 -2.52 -14.54
C VAL A 114 -8.57 -3.14 -13.23
N ILE A 115 -7.44 -3.82 -13.30
CA ILE A 115 -6.73 -4.36 -12.14
C ILE A 115 -5.40 -3.66 -12.06
N THR A 116 -5.08 -3.18 -10.88
CA THR A 116 -3.79 -2.57 -10.60
C THR A 116 -2.94 -3.53 -9.79
N LEU A 117 -1.81 -3.93 -10.36
CA LEU A 117 -0.74 -4.63 -9.65
C LEU A 117 0.19 -3.58 -9.05
N THR A 118 0.41 -3.67 -7.77
CA THR A 118 1.27 -2.76 -7.02
C THR A 118 2.43 -3.56 -6.44
N VAL A 119 3.65 -3.18 -6.76
CA VAL A 119 4.86 -3.80 -6.20
C VAL A 119 5.63 -2.76 -5.43
N THR A 120 5.88 -3.04 -4.15
CA THR A 120 6.64 -2.17 -3.26
C THR A 120 7.95 -2.86 -2.87
N GLY A 121 9.06 -2.16 -3.05
CA GLY A 121 10.40 -2.68 -2.74
C GLY A 121 11.37 -1.57 -2.36
N LYS A 122 12.56 -1.95 -1.93
CA LYS A 122 13.63 -1.01 -1.55
C LYS A 122 14.34 -0.38 -2.75
N SER A 123 14.36 -1.08 -3.89
CA SER A 123 14.93 -0.59 -5.14
C SER A 123 13.83 -0.10 -6.08
N PRO A 124 13.87 1.15 -6.55
CA PRO A 124 12.88 1.67 -7.49
C PRO A 124 12.89 0.93 -8.83
N GLU A 125 14.09 0.58 -9.34
CA GLU A 125 14.23 -0.17 -10.58
C GLU A 125 13.75 -1.62 -10.40
N GLY A 126 14.07 -2.24 -9.25
CA GLY A 126 13.61 -3.59 -8.90
C GLY A 126 12.09 -3.64 -8.80
N ALA A 127 11.45 -2.68 -8.14
CA ALA A 127 9.99 -2.61 -8.02
C ALA A 127 9.31 -2.49 -9.40
N ALA A 128 9.83 -1.63 -10.29
CA ALA A 128 9.30 -1.48 -11.64
C ALA A 128 9.49 -2.73 -12.50
N SER A 129 10.66 -3.37 -12.42
CA SER A 129 10.96 -4.60 -13.17
C SER A 129 10.09 -5.77 -12.72
N VAL A 130 9.95 -5.96 -11.39
CA VAL A 130 9.08 -7.00 -10.81
C VAL A 130 7.62 -6.73 -11.18
N ALA A 131 7.15 -5.49 -11.11
CA ALA A 131 5.78 -5.15 -11.46
C ALA A 131 5.46 -5.46 -12.93
N ASN A 132 6.34 -5.11 -13.85
CA ASN A 132 6.16 -5.37 -15.27
C ASN A 132 6.20 -6.86 -15.60
N GLU A 133 7.18 -7.61 -15.07
CA GLU A 133 7.28 -9.06 -15.30
C GLU A 133 6.11 -9.81 -14.67
N LEU A 134 5.70 -9.40 -13.45
CA LEU A 134 4.52 -9.96 -12.78
C LEU A 134 3.26 -9.77 -13.62
N ALA A 135 3.08 -8.59 -14.23
CA ALA A 135 1.95 -8.32 -15.12
C ALA A 135 1.95 -9.22 -16.35
N ASP A 136 3.11 -9.40 -17.00
CA ASP A 136 3.26 -10.27 -18.16
C ASP A 136 2.98 -11.75 -17.80
N ARG A 137 3.47 -12.23 -16.63
CA ARG A 137 3.22 -13.60 -16.15
C ARG A 137 1.76 -13.79 -15.73
N THR A 138 1.18 -12.82 -15.07
CA THR A 138 -0.23 -12.84 -14.68
C THR A 138 -1.14 -12.89 -15.90
N ALA A 139 -0.87 -12.06 -16.91
CA ALA A 139 -1.63 -12.06 -18.16
C ALA A 139 -1.57 -13.43 -18.86
N LYS A 140 -0.37 -14.03 -18.99
CA LYS A 140 -0.21 -15.38 -19.54
C LYS A 140 -0.97 -16.43 -18.74
N ALA A 141 -0.77 -16.46 -17.43
CA ALA A 141 -1.43 -17.44 -16.56
C ALA A 141 -2.96 -17.32 -16.61
N ALA A 142 -3.49 -16.10 -16.73
CA ALA A 142 -4.93 -15.87 -16.86
C ALA A 142 -5.48 -16.35 -18.20
N ILE A 143 -4.79 -16.08 -19.30
CA ILE A 143 -5.18 -16.58 -20.63
C ILE A 143 -5.22 -18.11 -20.63
N ASP A 144 -4.19 -18.77 -20.06
CA ASP A 144 -4.09 -20.22 -20.01
C ASP A 144 -5.16 -20.86 -19.09
N ALA A 145 -5.37 -20.29 -17.90
CA ALA A 145 -6.27 -20.85 -16.89
C ALA A 145 -7.76 -20.56 -17.18
N MET A 146 -8.06 -19.36 -17.66
CA MET A 146 -9.44 -18.89 -17.84
C MET A 146 -9.89 -18.93 -19.29
N LYS A 147 -8.99 -19.30 -20.23
CA LYS A 147 -9.23 -19.30 -21.68
C LYS A 147 -9.78 -17.97 -22.17
N LEU A 148 -9.21 -16.90 -21.66
CA LEU A 148 -9.54 -15.54 -22.07
C LEU A 148 -8.94 -15.23 -23.44
N ASP A 149 -9.62 -14.40 -24.23
CA ASP A 149 -9.11 -14.00 -25.53
C ASP A 149 -7.88 -13.09 -25.43
N ALA A 150 -7.89 -12.16 -24.47
CA ALA A 150 -6.75 -11.31 -24.20
C ALA A 150 -6.83 -10.67 -22.81
N VAL A 151 -5.66 -10.44 -22.21
CA VAL A 151 -5.45 -9.55 -21.09
C VAL A 151 -4.45 -8.49 -21.55
N ASN A 152 -4.88 -7.24 -21.62
CA ASN A 152 -4.07 -6.15 -22.11
C ASN A 152 -3.46 -5.35 -20.96
N ILE A 153 -2.16 -5.10 -21.05
CA ILE A 153 -1.49 -4.16 -20.17
C ILE A 153 -1.77 -2.76 -20.71
N ILE A 154 -2.50 -1.94 -19.93
CA ILE A 154 -2.84 -0.57 -20.30
C ILE A 154 -1.67 0.36 -20.00
N ASP A 155 -1.09 0.19 -18.80
CA ASP A 155 -0.02 1.03 -18.31
C ASP A 155 1.07 0.18 -17.66
N ARG A 156 2.30 0.38 -18.11
CA ARG A 156 3.48 -0.31 -17.55
C ARG A 156 4.07 0.52 -16.42
N ALA A 157 4.64 -0.17 -15.45
CA ALA A 157 5.31 0.51 -14.35
C ALA A 157 6.53 1.30 -14.87
N SER A 158 6.53 2.57 -14.55
CA SER A 158 7.72 3.41 -14.64
C SER A 158 8.53 3.31 -13.35
N VAL A 159 9.83 3.60 -13.42
CA VAL A 159 10.69 3.63 -12.23
C VAL A 159 10.26 4.79 -11.33
N PRO A 160 9.81 4.52 -10.08
CA PRO A 160 9.35 5.56 -9.18
C PRO A 160 10.51 6.47 -8.76
N THR A 161 10.32 7.77 -8.89
CA THR A 161 11.32 8.80 -8.52
C THR A 161 11.19 9.26 -7.08
N THR A 162 10.03 9.02 -6.46
CA THR A 162 9.75 9.43 -5.08
C THR A 162 9.46 8.21 -4.22
N PRO A 163 9.97 8.16 -2.97
CA PRO A 163 9.66 7.07 -2.07
C PRO A 163 8.19 7.12 -1.64
N SER A 164 7.54 5.97 -1.64
CA SER A 164 6.14 5.80 -1.21
C SER A 164 5.99 5.60 0.30
N GLY A 165 7.07 5.28 1.00
CA GLY A 165 7.08 5.06 2.43
C GLY A 165 8.48 4.98 3.05
N PRO A 166 8.55 4.95 4.36
CA PRO A 166 7.53 5.22 5.37
C PRO A 166 7.17 6.72 5.47
N ASN A 167 5.94 7.02 5.89
CA ASN A 167 5.53 8.42 6.10
C ASN A 167 6.12 8.95 7.43
N ARG A 168 7.36 9.44 7.37
CA ARG A 168 8.14 9.90 8.54
C ARG A 168 7.46 11.02 9.31
N ILE A 169 6.73 11.89 8.59
CA ILE A 169 5.99 13.01 9.20
C ILE A 169 4.87 12.47 10.09
N MET A 170 4.15 11.45 9.63
CA MET A 170 3.08 10.84 10.40
C MET A 170 3.59 10.16 11.68
N TYR A 171 4.71 9.42 11.60
CA TYR A 171 5.33 8.80 12.79
C TYR A 171 5.78 9.85 13.80
N THR A 172 6.38 10.94 13.34
CA THR A 172 6.82 12.05 14.21
C THR A 172 5.63 12.76 14.86
N ALA A 173 4.53 12.98 14.13
CA ALA A 173 3.31 13.57 14.68
C ALA A 173 2.66 12.67 15.74
N VAL A 174 2.58 11.36 15.50
CA VAL A 174 2.07 10.40 16.48
C VAL A 174 2.94 10.37 17.74
N ALA A 175 4.26 10.39 17.59
CA ALA A 175 5.20 10.41 18.70
C ALA A 175 5.07 11.71 19.54
N LEU A 176 4.83 12.85 18.88
CA LEU A 176 4.58 14.12 19.55
C LEU A 176 3.30 14.06 20.42
N LEU A 177 2.21 13.51 19.87
CA LEU A 177 0.97 13.32 20.62
C LEU A 177 1.16 12.33 21.79
N ALA A 178 1.84 11.22 21.56
CA ALA A 178 2.14 10.25 22.62
C ALA A 178 2.98 10.88 23.73
N GLY A 179 4.00 11.68 23.38
CA GLY A 179 4.81 12.43 24.33
C GLY A 179 3.99 13.42 25.16
N LEU A 180 3.00 14.06 24.55
CA LEU A 180 2.07 14.96 25.25
C LEU A 180 1.21 14.19 26.28
N PHE A 181 0.64 13.05 25.89
CA PHE A 181 -0.12 12.21 26.83
C PHE A 181 0.70 11.72 27.99
N ILE A 182 1.94 11.29 27.74
CA ILE A 182 2.86 10.84 28.79
C ILE A 182 3.22 12.01 29.73
N ALA A 183 3.47 13.21 29.19
CA ALA A 183 3.74 14.38 30.01
C ALA A 183 2.58 14.71 30.96
N ILE A 184 1.34 14.70 30.46
CA ILE A 184 0.15 14.94 31.29
C ILE A 184 0.03 13.84 32.35
N ALA A 185 0.20 12.58 32.01
CA ALA A 185 0.12 11.47 32.96
C ALA A 185 1.15 11.59 34.07
N ILE A 186 2.38 11.96 33.74
CA ILE A 186 3.47 12.16 34.73
C ILE A 186 3.13 13.33 35.68
N ILE A 187 2.62 14.45 35.14
CA ILE A 187 2.26 15.62 35.95
C ILE A 187 1.14 15.28 36.94
N VAL A 188 0.13 14.55 36.48
CA VAL A 188 -1.00 14.09 37.35
C VAL A 188 -0.49 13.11 38.41
N LEU A 189 0.39 12.18 38.02
CA LEU A 189 0.94 11.20 38.96
C LEU A 189 1.82 11.87 40.03
N GLN A 190 2.61 12.87 39.69
CA GLN A 190 3.42 13.63 40.64
C GLN A 190 2.57 14.43 41.62
N ASP A 191 1.44 14.96 41.19
CA ASP A 191 0.51 15.69 42.04
C ASP A 191 -0.28 14.76 42.99
N MET A 192 -0.49 13.51 42.58
CA MET A 192 -1.12 12.50 43.47
C MET A 192 -0.19 11.95 44.53
N LEU A 193 1.13 12.09 44.34
CA LEU A 193 2.17 11.58 45.25
C LEU A 193 2.75 12.66 46.19
N ASP A 194 2.51 13.95 45.87
CA ASP A 194 2.87 15.10 46.72
C ASP A 194 1.72 15.44 47.71
#